data_e853e9600f4b322225216f21d520deeb
#
_entry.id   e853e9600f4b322225216f21d520deeb
#
_cell.length_a   1.000
_cell.length_b   1.000
_cell.length_c   1.000
_cell.angle_alpha   90.00
_cell.angle_beta   90.00
_cell.angle_gamma   90.00
#
_symmetry.space_group_name_H-M   'P 1'
#
loop_
_entity.id
_entity.type
_entity.pdbx_description
1 polymer ?
#
loop_
_entity_poly.entity_id
_entity_poly.type
_entity_poly.pdbx_seq_one_letter_code
_entity_poly.pdbx_strand_id
1 'polypeptide(L)'
;MTSVAGARWGLVFWEQAGRTYAGVTGPETRTGTAPVPEGATFTGIEFAVGASLRSVPTPALVDGGIRLPDTTRRTFRLGGARWETPGPDDAEALVDGLVRAGTVVRDLLVAEVLRGHRPAVSRRTVERRFRAATGLTRGVVRQIERARAAAELLTAGDPAADVVTKLGYFDEPHLARALRSYVGRTVRQLREGGGGAIALDLGQRLTS
;
A
#
# COMPACT_ATOMS: atom_id res chain seq x y z
N MET A 1 6.70 -12.29 -8.92
CA MET A 1 5.77 -11.14 -8.96
C MET A 1 6.54 -9.89 -8.59
N THR A 2 6.30 -8.77 -9.29
CA THR A 2 6.96 -7.49 -8.99
C THR A 2 5.97 -6.64 -8.19
N SER A 3 6.35 -6.18 -7.00
CA SER A 3 5.57 -5.21 -6.23
C SER A 3 5.87 -3.78 -6.68
N VAL A 4 4.91 -2.90 -6.55
CA VAL A 4 5.04 -1.46 -6.80
C VAL A 4 5.14 -0.76 -5.46
N ALA A 5 6.01 0.25 -5.35
CA ALA A 5 6.10 1.05 -4.14
C ALA A 5 4.72 1.58 -3.72
N GLY A 6 4.43 1.51 -2.43
CA GLY A 6 3.15 1.91 -1.86
C GLY A 6 3.29 2.46 -0.45
N ALA A 7 2.52 3.49 -0.14
CA ALA A 7 2.53 4.09 1.20
C ALA A 7 1.53 3.44 2.17
N ARG A 8 0.92 2.34 1.74
CA ARG A 8 -0.13 1.63 2.47
C ARG A 8 0.41 0.34 3.05
N TRP A 9 -0.15 -0.08 4.15
CA TRP A 9 -0.01 -1.42 4.67
C TRP A 9 -1.28 -2.22 4.37
N GLY A 10 -1.18 -3.56 4.41
CA GLY A 10 -2.32 -4.43 4.11
C GLY A 10 -2.33 -5.72 4.89
N LEU A 11 -3.48 -6.38 4.86
CA LEU A 11 -3.62 -7.78 5.20
C LEU A 11 -3.60 -8.60 3.92
N VAL A 12 -2.83 -9.66 3.89
CA VAL A 12 -2.77 -10.60 2.78
C VAL A 12 -3.10 -12.00 3.27
N PHE A 13 -3.98 -12.67 2.53
CA PHE A 13 -4.37 -14.06 2.74
C PHE A 13 -3.96 -14.86 1.52
N TRP A 14 -3.38 -16.03 1.73
CA TRP A 14 -3.06 -16.90 0.60
C TRP A 14 -3.21 -18.38 0.96
N GLU A 15 -3.48 -19.17 -0.05
CA GLU A 15 -3.49 -20.61 0.05
C GLU A 15 -2.31 -21.18 -0.77
N GLN A 16 -1.59 -22.10 -0.17
CA GLN A 16 -0.46 -22.79 -0.78
C GLN A 16 -0.40 -24.23 -0.28
N ALA A 17 -0.33 -25.19 -1.19
CA ALA A 17 -0.29 -26.62 -0.88
C ALA A 17 -1.38 -27.06 0.12
N GLY A 18 -2.61 -26.53 -0.05
CA GLY A 18 -3.77 -26.87 0.78
C GLY A 18 -3.76 -26.23 2.19
N ARG A 19 -2.80 -25.35 2.49
CA ARG A 19 -2.72 -24.60 3.76
C ARG A 19 -3.00 -23.13 3.53
N THR A 20 -3.76 -22.54 4.44
CA THR A 20 -4.08 -21.12 4.43
C THR A 20 -3.11 -20.35 5.33
N TYR A 21 -2.74 -19.20 4.88
CA TYR A 21 -1.83 -18.28 5.55
C TYR A 21 -2.42 -16.87 5.57
N ALA A 22 -2.06 -16.09 6.56
CA ALA A 22 -2.32 -14.67 6.60
C ALA A 22 -1.05 -13.90 7.00
N GLY A 23 -0.95 -12.67 6.54
CA GLY A 23 0.16 -11.79 6.87
C GLY A 23 -0.26 -10.33 6.87
N VAL A 24 0.59 -9.51 7.47
CA VAL A 24 0.54 -8.06 7.35
C VAL A 24 1.70 -7.65 6.46
N THR A 25 1.42 -6.92 5.40
CA THR A 25 2.44 -6.29 4.54
C THR A 25 2.56 -4.82 4.89
N GLY A 26 3.77 -4.30 4.91
CA GLY A 26 4.02 -2.88 5.20
C GLY A 26 4.08 -2.02 3.95
N PRO A 27 4.25 -0.70 4.16
CA PRO A 27 4.59 0.22 3.08
C PRO A 27 5.89 -0.17 2.38
N GLU A 28 5.93 -0.07 1.07
CA GLU A 28 7.12 -0.37 0.25
C GLU A 28 7.73 0.90 -0.30
N THR A 29 9.00 1.17 0.02
CA THR A 29 9.70 2.40 -0.40
C THR A 29 10.19 2.36 -1.84
N ARG A 30 10.24 1.18 -2.43
CA ARG A 30 10.64 0.94 -3.83
C ARG A 30 9.98 -0.31 -4.37
N THR A 31 10.00 -0.47 -5.66
CA THR A 31 9.58 -1.72 -6.30
C THR A 31 10.47 -2.87 -5.84
N GLY A 32 9.87 -4.03 -5.66
CA GLY A 32 10.54 -5.27 -5.28
C GLY A 32 10.09 -6.44 -6.15
N THR A 33 10.78 -7.57 -6.02
CA THR A 33 10.38 -8.81 -6.67
C THR A 33 10.28 -9.89 -5.59
N ALA A 34 9.11 -10.49 -5.48
CA ALA A 34 8.89 -11.62 -4.58
C ALA A 34 8.58 -12.89 -5.41
N PRO A 35 9.13 -14.06 -5.03
CA PRO A 35 8.70 -15.31 -5.63
C PRO A 35 7.23 -15.54 -5.30
N VAL A 36 6.45 -15.89 -6.31
CA VAL A 36 5.07 -16.36 -6.13
C VAL A 36 5.11 -17.87 -6.19
N PRO A 37 4.69 -18.56 -5.13
CA PRO A 37 4.58 -20.00 -5.18
C PRO A 37 3.60 -20.44 -6.28
N GLU A 38 3.96 -21.46 -7.02
CA GLU A 38 3.11 -22.01 -8.07
C GLU A 38 1.77 -22.47 -7.50
N GLY A 39 0.67 -22.08 -8.14
CA GLY A 39 -0.69 -22.43 -7.69
C GLY A 39 -1.19 -21.67 -6.46
N ALA A 40 -0.48 -20.65 -5.99
CA ALA A 40 -0.98 -19.84 -4.86
C ALA A 40 -2.04 -18.82 -5.31
N THR A 41 -3.14 -18.78 -4.59
CA THR A 41 -4.17 -17.74 -4.72
C THR A 41 -4.01 -16.73 -3.59
N PHE A 42 -4.06 -15.44 -3.93
CA PHE A 42 -3.89 -14.35 -2.97
C PHE A 42 -5.15 -13.48 -2.91
N THR A 43 -5.52 -13.10 -1.72
CA THR A 43 -6.53 -12.06 -1.44
C THR A 43 -5.91 -11.03 -0.52
N GLY A 44 -6.04 -9.74 -0.83
CA GLY A 44 -5.45 -8.68 -0.03
C GLY A 44 -6.45 -7.57 0.30
N ILE A 45 -6.26 -6.94 1.45
CA ILE A 45 -6.98 -5.77 1.90
C ILE A 45 -5.95 -4.68 2.17
N GLU A 46 -5.97 -3.60 1.39
CA GLU A 46 -5.13 -2.43 1.63
C GLU A 46 -5.84 -1.41 2.51
N PHE A 47 -5.12 -0.86 3.48
CA PHE A 47 -5.64 0.20 4.35
C PHE A 47 -5.21 1.58 3.88
N ALA A 48 -6.08 2.56 4.07
CA ALA A 48 -5.79 3.94 3.70
C ALA A 48 -4.53 4.45 4.40
N VAL A 49 -3.78 5.34 3.73
CA VAL A 49 -2.62 6.01 4.34
C VAL A 49 -3.04 6.76 5.61
N GLY A 50 -2.33 6.51 6.71
CA GLY A 50 -2.67 7.04 8.03
C GLY A 50 -3.52 6.12 8.90
N ALA A 51 -4.00 4.98 8.36
CA ALA A 51 -4.42 3.86 9.18
C ALA A 51 -3.19 3.08 9.69
N SER A 52 -3.27 2.52 10.87
CA SER A 52 -2.19 1.73 11.47
C SER A 52 -2.74 0.63 12.39
N LEU A 53 -1.95 -0.42 12.59
CA LEU A 53 -2.23 -1.43 13.59
C LEU A 53 -1.82 -0.92 14.98
N ARG A 54 -2.66 -1.14 15.98
CA ARG A 54 -2.30 -0.79 17.37
C ARG A 54 -1.18 -1.68 17.92
N SER A 55 -1.16 -2.94 17.53
CA SER A 55 -0.23 -3.96 18.05
C SER A 55 1.13 -3.97 17.39
N VAL A 56 1.26 -3.38 16.20
CA VAL A 56 2.52 -3.37 15.43
C VAL A 56 2.78 -1.98 14.91
N PRO A 57 3.89 -1.34 15.31
CA PRO A 57 4.26 -0.03 14.77
C PRO A 57 4.48 -0.10 13.25
N THR A 58 3.79 0.74 12.48
CA THR A 58 3.93 0.78 11.01
C THR A 58 5.39 0.94 10.55
N PRO A 59 6.26 1.72 11.22
CA PRO A 59 7.68 1.80 10.85
C PRO A 59 8.42 0.46 10.86
N ALA A 60 8.00 -0.51 11.69
CA ALA A 60 8.61 -1.83 11.75
C ALA A 60 8.19 -2.74 10.57
N LEU A 61 7.19 -2.32 9.81
CA LEU A 61 6.69 -3.05 8.64
C LEU A 61 7.24 -2.51 7.31
N VAL A 62 7.93 -1.36 7.31
CA VAL A 62 8.43 -0.73 6.08
C VAL A 62 9.38 -1.68 5.35
N ASP A 63 9.14 -1.86 4.04
CA ASP A 63 9.87 -2.78 3.16
C ASP A 63 9.85 -4.23 3.64
N GLY A 64 8.80 -4.63 4.39
CA GLY A 64 8.67 -5.95 4.95
C GLY A 64 7.23 -6.30 5.32
N GLY A 65 7.10 -7.31 6.17
CA GLY A 65 5.81 -7.78 6.68
C GLY A 65 5.99 -8.80 7.77
N ILE A 66 4.89 -9.20 8.35
CA ILE A 66 4.85 -10.27 9.36
C ILE A 66 3.82 -11.32 8.96
N ARG A 67 4.18 -12.58 9.18
CA ARG A 67 3.24 -13.68 9.05
C ARG A 67 2.42 -13.79 10.32
N LEU A 68 1.10 -13.95 10.17
CA LEU A 68 0.21 -14.13 11.31
C LEU A 68 0.21 -15.61 11.73
N PRO A 69 0.38 -15.89 13.03
CA PRO A 69 0.32 -17.26 13.54
C PRO A 69 -1.11 -17.80 13.54
N ASP A 70 -1.24 -19.10 13.72
CA ASP A 70 -2.52 -19.80 13.91
C ASP A 70 -3.58 -19.50 12.85
N THR A 71 -3.15 -19.25 11.61
CA THR A 71 -4.05 -19.02 10.48
C THR A 71 -4.61 -20.35 9.98
N THR A 72 -5.92 -20.37 9.80
CA THR A 72 -6.69 -21.48 9.22
C THR A 72 -7.55 -20.98 8.07
N ARG A 73 -8.25 -21.87 7.36
CA ARG A 73 -9.23 -21.47 6.33
C ARG A 73 -10.37 -20.61 6.87
N ARG A 74 -10.67 -20.69 8.17
CA ARG A 74 -11.81 -19.98 8.79
C ARG A 74 -11.40 -18.82 9.66
N THR A 75 -10.21 -18.84 10.24
CA THR A 75 -9.82 -17.84 11.24
C THR A 75 -8.33 -17.53 11.20
N PHE A 76 -7.99 -16.32 11.62
CA PHE A 76 -6.62 -15.86 11.88
C PHE A 76 -6.56 -15.04 13.18
N ARG A 77 -5.37 -14.77 13.68
CA ARG A 77 -5.17 -13.94 14.88
C ARG A 77 -4.48 -12.63 14.52
N LEU A 78 -5.07 -11.53 15.01
CA LEU A 78 -4.50 -10.19 14.86
C LEU A 78 -4.83 -9.33 16.07
N GLY A 79 -3.84 -8.61 16.62
CA GLY A 79 -4.04 -7.73 17.77
C GLY A 79 -4.50 -8.43 19.04
N GLY A 80 -4.14 -9.71 19.22
CA GLY A 80 -4.56 -10.53 20.35
C GLY A 80 -5.94 -11.17 20.23
N ALA A 81 -6.75 -10.79 19.23
CA ALA A 81 -8.06 -11.34 18.97
C ALA A 81 -8.05 -12.35 17.80
N ARG A 82 -9.08 -13.19 17.76
CA ARG A 82 -9.35 -14.10 16.66
C ARG A 82 -10.41 -13.48 15.75
N TRP A 83 -10.14 -13.54 14.45
CA TRP A 83 -10.97 -12.99 13.38
C TRP A 83 -11.33 -14.08 12.37
N GLU A 84 -12.47 -13.95 11.73
CA GLU A 84 -12.83 -14.79 10.59
C GLU A 84 -11.98 -14.42 9.37
N THR A 85 -11.50 -15.42 8.63
CA THR A 85 -10.81 -15.19 7.36
C THR A 85 -11.85 -14.72 6.34
N PRO A 86 -11.68 -13.52 5.73
CA PRO A 86 -12.69 -12.96 4.84
C PRO A 86 -12.79 -13.78 3.55
N GLY A 87 -14.02 -14.00 3.10
CA GLY A 87 -14.30 -14.35 1.72
C GLY A 87 -14.12 -13.14 0.79
N PRO A 88 -14.34 -13.32 -0.52
CA PRO A 88 -14.18 -12.25 -1.50
C PRO A 88 -15.03 -11.00 -1.21
N ASP A 89 -16.23 -11.20 -0.62
CA ASP A 89 -17.20 -10.14 -0.36
C ASP A 89 -17.23 -9.67 1.10
N ASP A 90 -16.41 -10.28 1.99
CA ASP A 90 -16.47 -10.02 3.44
C ASP A 90 -15.39 -9.01 3.91
N ALA A 91 -14.62 -8.45 3.01
CA ALA A 91 -13.49 -7.57 3.35
C ALA A 91 -13.95 -6.33 4.14
N GLU A 92 -15.06 -5.71 3.76
CA GLU A 92 -15.62 -4.54 4.46
C GLU A 92 -16.04 -4.87 5.89
N ALA A 93 -16.75 -5.98 6.08
CA ALA A 93 -17.19 -6.43 7.39
C ALA A 93 -16.00 -6.69 8.33
N LEU A 94 -14.92 -7.29 7.81
CA LEU A 94 -13.68 -7.46 8.55
C LEU A 94 -13.05 -6.12 8.94
N VAL A 95 -12.93 -5.19 7.99
CA VAL A 95 -12.34 -3.85 8.25
C VAL A 95 -13.14 -3.12 9.32
N ASP A 96 -14.45 -3.09 9.22
CA ASP A 96 -15.35 -2.49 10.22
C ASP A 96 -15.20 -3.12 11.60
N GLY A 97 -15.06 -4.44 11.64
CA GLY A 97 -14.80 -5.17 12.89
C GLY A 97 -13.46 -4.76 13.51
N LEU A 98 -12.39 -4.71 12.71
CA LEU A 98 -11.05 -4.31 13.16
C LEU A 98 -11.02 -2.87 13.68
N VAL A 99 -11.72 -1.95 13.02
CA VAL A 99 -11.84 -0.55 13.45
C VAL A 99 -12.65 -0.43 14.73
N ARG A 100 -13.82 -1.07 14.82
CA ARG A 100 -14.67 -1.05 16.04
C ARG A 100 -13.95 -1.63 17.25
N ALA A 101 -13.16 -2.68 17.07
CA ALA A 101 -12.35 -3.27 18.14
C ALA A 101 -11.10 -2.44 18.47
N GLY A 102 -10.82 -1.37 17.74
CA GLY A 102 -9.61 -0.55 17.91
C GLY A 102 -8.31 -1.30 17.58
N THR A 103 -8.38 -2.42 16.86
CA THR A 103 -7.21 -3.14 16.33
C THR A 103 -6.55 -2.33 15.21
N VAL A 104 -7.37 -1.72 14.36
CA VAL A 104 -6.97 -0.71 13.38
C VAL A 104 -7.38 0.67 13.87
N VAL A 105 -6.47 1.62 13.84
CA VAL A 105 -6.70 3.01 14.25
C VAL A 105 -6.31 3.96 13.12
N ARG A 106 -6.98 5.10 13.02
CA ARG A 106 -6.69 6.14 12.03
C ARG A 106 -6.19 7.40 12.73
N ASP A 107 -5.06 7.92 12.27
CA ASP A 107 -4.57 9.21 12.72
C ASP A 107 -5.26 10.33 11.95
N LEU A 108 -6.19 11.05 12.60
CA LEU A 108 -6.97 12.13 11.98
C LEU A 108 -6.09 13.27 11.48
N LEU A 109 -5.00 13.60 12.19
CA LEU A 109 -4.07 14.64 11.76
C LEU A 109 -3.37 14.25 10.45
N VAL A 110 -2.97 12.98 10.33
CA VAL A 110 -2.39 12.47 9.08
C VAL A 110 -3.41 12.54 7.95
N ALA A 111 -4.66 12.15 8.21
CA ALA A 111 -5.73 12.24 7.22
C ALA A 111 -6.01 13.68 6.76
N GLU A 112 -5.96 14.67 7.66
CA GLU A 112 -6.08 16.10 7.33
C GLU A 112 -4.90 16.59 6.47
N VAL A 113 -3.68 16.22 6.83
CA VAL A 113 -2.48 16.61 6.10
C VAL A 113 -2.47 16.03 4.68
N LEU A 114 -2.96 14.80 4.49
CA LEU A 114 -3.08 14.19 3.17
C LEU A 114 -4.11 14.88 2.28
N ARG A 115 -5.17 15.45 2.89
CA ARG A 115 -6.16 16.28 2.18
C ARG A 115 -5.68 17.73 1.91
N GLY A 116 -4.44 18.05 2.27
CA GLY A 116 -3.84 19.37 2.06
C GLY A 116 -4.13 20.37 3.16
N HIS A 117 -4.83 19.99 4.22
CA HIS A 117 -5.09 20.87 5.36
C HIS A 117 -3.81 21.16 6.15
N ARG A 118 -3.75 22.34 6.74
CA ARG A 118 -2.65 22.75 7.64
C ARG A 118 -3.16 22.66 9.08
N PRO A 119 -2.82 21.61 9.82
CA PRO A 119 -3.26 21.47 11.21
C PRO A 119 -2.57 22.52 12.10
N ALA A 120 -3.27 22.94 13.16
CA ALA A 120 -2.79 23.92 14.14
C ALA A 120 -1.77 23.34 15.12
N VAL A 121 -0.77 22.58 14.61
CA VAL A 121 0.32 22.00 15.38
C VAL A 121 1.65 22.24 14.68
N SER A 122 2.77 22.13 15.43
CA SER A 122 4.10 22.36 14.87
C SER A 122 4.41 21.37 13.73
N ARG A 123 5.22 21.80 12.76
CA ARG A 123 5.72 20.95 11.68
C ARG A 123 6.38 19.65 12.22
N ARG A 124 7.14 19.76 13.31
CA ARG A 124 7.79 18.61 13.96
C ARG A 124 6.75 17.61 14.46
N THR A 125 5.65 18.06 15.04
CA THR A 125 4.56 17.19 15.49
C THR A 125 3.90 16.47 14.31
N VAL A 126 3.64 17.21 13.22
CA VAL A 126 3.10 16.62 11.98
C VAL A 126 4.01 15.51 11.46
N GLU A 127 5.30 15.80 11.27
CA GLU A 127 6.25 14.82 10.74
C GLU A 127 6.39 13.58 11.64
N ARG A 128 6.42 13.77 12.96
CA ARG A 128 6.48 12.66 13.92
C ARG A 128 5.24 11.77 13.83
N ARG A 129 4.03 12.36 13.85
CA ARG A 129 2.77 11.60 13.77
C ARG A 129 2.62 10.94 12.42
N PHE A 130 2.97 11.66 11.34
CA PHE A 130 2.94 11.12 9.99
C PHE A 130 3.83 9.88 9.88
N ARG A 131 5.08 9.97 10.36
CA ARG A 131 6.01 8.84 10.34
C ARG A 131 5.56 7.68 11.24
N ALA A 132 4.97 7.98 12.40
CA ALA A 132 4.44 6.95 13.29
C ALA A 132 3.28 6.16 12.64
N ALA A 133 2.37 6.86 11.94
CA ALA A 133 1.21 6.25 11.33
C ALA A 133 1.50 5.57 9.98
N THR A 134 2.47 6.08 9.19
CA THR A 134 2.74 5.59 7.84
C THR A 134 4.06 4.83 7.70
N GLY A 135 4.95 4.90 8.68
CA GLY A 135 6.32 4.41 8.56
C GLY A 135 7.24 5.29 7.69
N LEU A 136 6.69 6.22 6.93
CA LEU A 136 7.38 6.98 5.88
C LEU A 136 7.34 8.48 6.19
N THR A 137 8.22 9.25 5.54
CA THR A 137 8.12 10.72 5.56
C THR A 137 7.09 11.20 4.52
N ARG A 138 6.51 12.38 4.75
CA ARG A 138 5.60 13.01 3.77
C ARG A 138 6.23 13.15 2.38
N GLY A 139 7.53 13.43 2.34
CA GLY A 139 8.26 13.55 1.07
C GLY A 139 8.26 12.24 0.29
N VAL A 140 8.56 11.14 0.96
CA VAL A 140 8.55 9.79 0.35
C VAL A 140 7.15 9.42 -0.12
N VAL A 141 6.13 9.59 0.72
CA VAL A 141 4.73 9.30 0.33
C VAL A 141 4.33 10.09 -0.92
N ARG A 142 4.63 11.41 -0.96
CA ARG A 142 4.34 12.23 -2.15
C ARG A 142 5.08 11.76 -3.41
N GLN A 143 6.32 11.30 -3.28
CA GLN A 143 7.08 10.79 -4.43
C GLN A 143 6.47 9.48 -4.95
N ILE A 144 6.09 8.55 -4.06
CA ILE A 144 5.42 7.31 -4.42
C ILE A 144 4.09 7.61 -5.13
N GLU A 145 3.22 8.39 -4.52
CA GLU A 145 1.90 8.72 -5.09
C GLU A 145 2.03 9.47 -6.43
N ARG A 146 3.01 10.38 -6.55
CA ARG A 146 3.30 11.07 -7.81
C ARG A 146 3.76 10.10 -8.91
N ALA A 147 4.59 9.11 -8.57
CA ALA A 147 5.05 8.12 -9.54
C ALA A 147 3.92 7.17 -9.97
N ARG A 148 3.02 6.80 -9.04
CA ARG A 148 1.82 6.01 -9.35
C ARG A 148 0.87 6.78 -10.28
N ALA A 149 0.58 8.04 -9.95
CA ALA A 149 -0.24 8.90 -10.83
C ALA A 149 0.39 9.06 -12.22
N ALA A 150 1.72 9.19 -12.30
CA ALA A 150 2.41 9.23 -13.59
C ALA A 150 2.24 7.93 -14.38
N ALA A 151 2.32 6.78 -13.71
CA ALA A 151 2.10 5.49 -14.36
C ALA A 151 0.67 5.34 -14.88
N GLU A 152 -0.33 5.77 -14.11
CA GLU A 152 -1.73 5.77 -14.53
C GLU A 152 -1.95 6.62 -15.79
N LEU A 153 -1.44 7.86 -15.81
CA LEU A 153 -1.56 8.76 -16.97
C LEU A 153 -0.87 8.18 -18.22
N LEU A 154 0.35 7.65 -18.05
CA LEU A 154 1.08 7.03 -19.18
C LEU A 154 0.36 5.79 -19.71
N THR A 155 -0.23 4.99 -18.84
CA THR A 155 -1.02 3.81 -19.24
C THR A 155 -2.31 4.22 -19.94
N ALA A 156 -2.89 5.37 -19.56
CA ALA A 156 -4.03 5.97 -20.25
C ALA A 156 -3.66 6.59 -21.61
N GLY A 157 -2.35 6.67 -21.96
CA GLY A 157 -1.87 7.16 -23.25
C GLY A 157 -1.33 8.60 -23.23
N ASP A 158 -1.33 9.28 -22.09
CA ASP A 158 -0.81 10.66 -22.00
C ASP A 158 0.65 10.72 -22.46
N PRO A 159 1.06 11.75 -23.24
CA PRO A 159 2.45 11.98 -23.62
C PRO A 159 3.34 12.22 -22.38
N ALA A 160 4.59 11.73 -22.41
CA ALA A 160 5.50 11.87 -21.27
C ALA A 160 5.79 13.34 -20.92
N ALA A 161 5.90 14.23 -21.91
CA ALA A 161 6.07 15.65 -21.70
C ALA A 161 4.92 16.30 -20.93
N ASP A 162 3.67 15.88 -21.24
CA ASP A 162 2.46 16.37 -20.56
C ASP A 162 2.43 15.89 -19.10
N VAL A 163 2.79 14.61 -18.86
CA VAL A 163 2.91 14.03 -17.52
C VAL A 163 3.96 14.74 -16.69
N VAL A 164 5.12 15.09 -17.29
CA VAL A 164 6.18 15.89 -16.65
C VAL A 164 5.61 17.22 -16.16
N THR A 165 4.93 17.96 -17.04
CA THR A 165 4.33 19.25 -16.72
C THR A 165 3.23 19.14 -15.66
N LYS A 166 2.28 18.22 -15.87
CA LYS A 166 1.09 18.02 -15.03
C LYS A 166 1.45 17.62 -13.60
N LEU A 167 2.47 16.79 -13.43
CA LEU A 167 2.87 16.28 -12.12
C LEU A 167 4.09 16.98 -11.52
N GLY A 168 4.65 18.00 -12.20
CA GLY A 168 5.76 18.80 -11.69
C GLY A 168 7.09 18.03 -11.60
N TYR A 169 7.36 17.16 -12.57
CA TYR A 169 8.71 16.65 -12.76
C TYR A 169 9.59 17.71 -13.42
N PHE A 170 10.89 17.66 -13.18
CA PHE A 170 11.82 18.61 -13.78
C PHE A 170 11.97 18.35 -15.29
N ASP A 171 12.09 17.08 -15.67
CA ASP A 171 12.29 16.62 -17.04
C ASP A 171 11.84 15.15 -17.20
N GLU A 172 11.84 14.62 -18.42
CA GLU A 172 11.55 13.22 -18.69
C GLU A 172 12.55 12.23 -18.06
N PRO A 173 13.88 12.50 -18.02
CA PRO A 173 14.82 11.69 -17.26
C PRO A 173 14.47 11.58 -15.75
N HIS A 174 14.01 12.67 -15.14
CA HIS A 174 13.55 12.64 -13.74
C HIS A 174 12.31 11.77 -13.58
N LEU A 175 11.32 11.89 -14.46
CA LEU A 175 10.14 11.02 -14.53
C LEU A 175 10.57 9.55 -14.68
N ALA A 176 11.46 9.26 -15.63
CA ALA A 176 11.93 7.90 -15.90
C ALA A 176 12.65 7.26 -14.68
N ARG A 177 13.43 8.04 -13.93
CA ARG A 177 14.07 7.58 -12.69
C ARG A 177 13.03 7.25 -11.62
N ALA A 178 12.03 8.12 -11.44
CA ALA A 178 10.96 7.90 -10.48
C ALA A 178 10.13 6.64 -10.82
N LEU A 179 9.76 6.46 -12.08
CA LEU A 179 9.03 5.28 -12.54
C LEU A 179 9.82 3.99 -12.29
N ARG A 180 11.12 3.98 -12.60
CA ARG A 180 11.96 2.80 -12.33
C ARG A 180 12.07 2.49 -10.84
N SER A 181 12.20 3.51 -10.00
CA SER A 181 12.35 3.34 -8.55
C SER A 181 11.08 2.88 -7.87
N TYR A 182 9.92 3.46 -8.24
CA TYR A 182 8.68 3.29 -7.50
C TYR A 182 7.66 2.37 -8.20
N VAL A 183 7.74 2.25 -9.54
CA VAL A 183 6.79 1.45 -10.34
C VAL A 183 7.46 0.22 -10.96
N GLY A 184 8.78 0.26 -11.15
CA GLY A 184 9.54 -0.83 -11.76
C GLY A 184 9.34 -0.95 -13.27
N ARG A 185 8.81 0.09 -13.92
CA ARG A 185 8.51 0.10 -15.36
C ARG A 185 9.04 1.34 -16.04
N THR A 186 9.34 1.20 -17.33
CA THR A 186 9.70 2.32 -18.19
C THR A 186 8.44 2.97 -18.78
N VAL A 187 8.59 4.23 -19.25
CA VAL A 187 7.53 4.94 -20.00
C VAL A 187 6.99 4.10 -21.15
N ARG A 188 7.90 3.47 -21.93
CA ARG A 188 7.53 2.61 -23.05
C ARG A 188 6.68 1.43 -22.61
N GLN A 189 7.10 0.68 -21.57
CA GLN A 189 6.36 -0.47 -21.06
C GLN A 189 4.97 -0.10 -20.56
N LEU A 190 4.81 1.08 -19.93
CA LEU A 190 3.51 1.57 -19.46
C LEU A 190 2.58 1.88 -20.63
N ARG A 191 3.07 2.53 -21.69
CA ARG A 191 2.28 2.90 -22.87
C ARG A 191 1.91 1.72 -23.76
N GLU A 192 2.78 0.73 -23.88
CA GLU A 192 2.55 -0.48 -24.68
C GLU A 192 1.70 -1.54 -23.95
N GLY A 193 1.30 -1.29 -22.69
CA GLY A 193 0.63 -2.30 -21.86
C GLY A 193 1.53 -3.48 -21.51
N GLY A 194 2.81 -3.39 -21.84
CA GLY A 194 3.79 -4.44 -21.62
C GLY A 194 4.22 -4.52 -20.16
N GLY A 195 4.31 -5.73 -19.64
CA GLY A 195 4.88 -5.97 -18.31
C GLY A 195 3.96 -6.61 -17.28
N GLY A 196 2.96 -7.36 -17.70
CA GLY A 196 2.03 -8.06 -16.80
C GLY A 196 1.20 -7.10 -15.93
N ALA A 197 0.21 -7.58 -15.24
CA ALA A 197 -0.55 -6.76 -14.28
C ALA A 197 0.42 -6.00 -13.39
N ILE A 198 0.18 -4.70 -13.17
CA ILE A 198 0.82 -3.97 -12.07
C ILE A 198 0.51 -4.81 -10.85
N ALA A 199 1.53 -5.47 -10.32
CA ALA A 199 1.33 -6.48 -9.33
C ALA A 199 0.64 -5.84 -8.15
N LEU A 200 -0.49 -6.46 -7.82
CA LEU A 200 -1.22 -6.23 -6.63
C LEU A 200 -1.83 -4.83 -6.48
N ASP A 201 -2.76 -4.52 -7.33
CA ASP A 201 -4.04 -4.10 -6.78
C ASP A 201 -4.57 -5.31 -6.00
N LEU A 202 -3.97 -5.55 -4.83
CA LEU A 202 -4.44 -6.52 -3.87
C LEU A 202 -5.71 -5.96 -3.27
N GLY A 203 -6.80 -6.30 -3.89
CA GLY A 203 -8.09 -6.01 -3.35
C GLY A 203 -8.67 -4.68 -3.80
N GLN A 204 -9.95 -4.75 -4.00
CA GLN A 204 -10.84 -3.62 -4.17
C GLN A 204 -10.46 -2.54 -3.17
N ARG A 205 -10.27 -1.33 -3.67
CA ARG A 205 -10.07 -0.14 -2.83
C ARG A 205 -11.29 -0.02 -1.94
N LEU A 206 -11.17 -0.45 -0.71
CA LEU A 206 -12.12 -0.10 0.32
C LEU A 206 -11.92 1.39 0.59
N THR A 207 -12.65 2.20 -0.16
CA THR A 207 -12.79 3.63 0.09
C THR A 207 -13.84 3.79 1.18
N SER A 208 -13.44 4.22 2.34
CA SER A 208 -14.26 4.93 3.30
C SER A 208 -13.45 5.94 4.08
#